data_df3b0a33c2d973b4754d802b755ee252
#
_entry.id   df3b0a33c2d973b4754d802b755ee252
#
_cell.length_a   1.000
_cell.length_b   1.000
_cell.length_c   1.000
_cell.angle_alpha   90.00
_cell.angle_beta   90.00
_cell.angle_gamma   90.00
#
_symmetry.space_group_name_H-M   'P 1'
#
loop_
_entity.id
_entity.type
_entity.pdbx_description
1 polymer ?
#
loop_
_entity_poly.entity_id
_entity_poly.type
_entity_poly.pdbx_seq_one_letter_code
_entity_poly.pdbx_strand_id
1 'polypeptide(L)'
;VKPYDPVEVGELNNAVNRLRSQLSDKDMQLSNAVQQANNLQKELADCRTQAANIETVVKTNRIPESIITFRQGKSVVDASQLPNVERVAIYMKKHPEAKVVIKGYASPEGNLAFNEKLAKARAQAVKSILVKKYKINDTRITAEGQGIGDMFSEPDWNRVSICTIEEGK
;
A
#
# COMPACT_ATOMS: atom_id res chain seq x y z
N VAL A 1 29.38 -61.93 49.54
CA VAL A 1 28.85 -61.86 48.19
C VAL A 1 27.48 -62.52 48.16
N LYS A 2 26.45 -61.78 47.74
CA LYS A 2 25.10 -62.27 47.60
C LYS A 2 25.06 -63.35 46.50
N PRO A 3 24.42 -64.49 46.71
CA PRO A 3 24.31 -65.49 45.66
C PRO A 3 23.41 -64.99 44.54
N TYR A 4 23.73 -65.45 43.35
CA TYR A 4 22.93 -65.12 42.15
C TYR A 4 21.49 -65.63 42.27
N ASP A 5 20.50 -64.68 42.11
CA ASP A 5 19.09 -65.00 42.13
C ASP A 5 18.53 -64.79 40.71
N PRO A 6 18.15 -65.86 39.99
CA PRO A 6 17.66 -65.75 38.64
C PRO A 6 16.36 -64.94 38.53
N VAL A 7 15.49 -64.93 39.55
CA VAL A 7 14.23 -64.22 39.55
C VAL A 7 14.52 -62.71 39.68
N GLU A 8 15.40 -62.31 40.56
CA GLU A 8 15.78 -60.92 40.75
C GLU A 8 16.45 -60.35 39.51
N VAL A 9 17.34 -61.09 38.86
CA VAL A 9 18.00 -60.70 37.61
C VAL A 9 16.97 -60.56 36.48
N GLY A 10 16.00 -61.50 36.42
CA GLY A 10 14.92 -61.41 35.43
C GLY A 10 14.06 -60.19 35.60
N GLU A 11 13.71 -59.84 36.86
CA GLU A 11 12.96 -58.60 37.15
C GLU A 11 13.73 -57.35 36.76
N LEU A 12 15.02 -57.31 37.06
CA LEU A 12 15.90 -56.20 36.67
C LEU A 12 16.02 -56.07 35.16
N ASN A 13 16.16 -57.18 34.43
CA ASN A 13 16.20 -57.16 32.98
C ASN A 13 14.89 -56.66 32.38
N ASN A 14 13.74 -57.08 32.94
CA ASN A 14 12.42 -56.61 32.49
C ASN A 14 12.28 -55.13 32.76
N ALA A 15 12.76 -54.62 33.90
CA ALA A 15 12.74 -53.21 34.23
C ALA A 15 13.61 -52.39 33.27
N VAL A 16 14.82 -52.88 32.95
CA VAL A 16 15.72 -52.26 31.99
C VAL A 16 15.10 -52.19 30.61
N ASN A 17 14.50 -53.28 30.15
CA ASN A 17 13.84 -53.30 28.83
C ASN A 17 12.67 -52.36 28.77
N ARG A 18 11.85 -52.28 29.82
CA ARG A 18 10.72 -51.33 29.89
C ARG A 18 11.24 -49.90 29.88
N LEU A 19 12.29 -49.59 30.63
CA LEU A 19 12.85 -48.23 30.64
C LEU A 19 13.48 -47.86 29.30
N ARG A 20 14.12 -48.78 28.61
CA ARG A 20 14.63 -48.58 27.25
C ARG A 20 13.54 -48.27 26.28
N SER A 21 12.40 -48.99 26.36
CA SER A 21 11.24 -48.76 25.52
C SER A 21 10.65 -47.39 25.79
N GLN A 22 10.50 -47.00 27.06
CA GLN A 22 9.99 -45.70 27.45
C GLN A 22 10.91 -44.57 26.96
N LEU A 23 12.25 -44.76 27.08
CA LEU A 23 13.22 -43.79 26.61
C LEU A 23 13.11 -43.62 25.08
N SER A 24 13.00 -44.71 24.34
CA SER A 24 12.83 -44.67 22.89
C SER A 24 11.57 -43.91 22.50
N ASP A 25 10.45 -44.17 23.18
CA ASP A 25 9.17 -43.48 22.95
C ASP A 25 9.30 -41.96 23.23
N LYS A 26 9.98 -41.59 24.31
CA LYS A 26 10.21 -40.19 24.66
C LYS A 26 11.13 -39.51 23.64
N ASP A 27 12.16 -40.19 23.15
CA ASP A 27 13.02 -39.66 22.10
C ASP A 27 12.24 -39.40 20.81
N MET A 28 11.33 -40.31 20.44
CA MET A 28 10.46 -40.10 19.27
C MET A 28 9.53 -38.90 19.46
N GLN A 29 8.91 -38.81 20.64
CA GLN A 29 8.06 -37.66 20.97
C GLN A 29 8.82 -36.35 20.91
N LEU A 30 10.03 -36.32 21.46
CA LEU A 30 10.89 -35.13 21.43
C LEU A 30 11.27 -34.77 20.00
N SER A 31 11.68 -35.75 19.19
CA SER A 31 12.00 -35.51 17.77
C SER A 31 10.84 -34.95 17.02
N ASN A 32 9.64 -35.49 17.20
CA ASN A 32 8.43 -35.01 16.58
C ASN A 32 8.09 -33.57 17.02
N ALA A 33 8.24 -33.27 18.31
CA ALA A 33 7.99 -31.94 18.85
C ALA A 33 8.97 -30.90 18.28
N VAL A 34 10.26 -31.25 18.18
CA VAL A 34 11.29 -30.37 17.58
C VAL A 34 10.98 -30.13 16.11
N GLN A 35 10.57 -31.16 15.38
CA GLN A 35 10.22 -31.02 13.97
C GLN A 35 9.00 -30.12 13.78
N GLN A 36 7.98 -30.28 14.61
CA GLN A 36 6.79 -29.40 14.59
C GLN A 36 7.17 -27.95 14.91
N ALA A 37 8.04 -27.73 15.90
CA ALA A 37 8.51 -26.39 16.26
C ALA A 37 9.26 -25.75 15.09
N ASN A 38 10.12 -26.50 14.41
CA ASN A 38 10.86 -26.02 13.25
C ASN A 38 9.93 -25.67 12.09
N ASN A 39 8.93 -26.52 11.83
CA ASN A 39 7.93 -26.27 10.79
C ASN A 39 7.11 -25.01 11.09
N LEU A 40 6.69 -24.83 12.34
CA LEU A 40 5.95 -23.63 12.76
C LEU A 40 6.79 -22.36 12.64
N GLN A 41 8.06 -22.42 12.98
CA GLN A 41 8.97 -21.29 12.81
C GLN A 41 9.11 -20.90 11.33
N LYS A 42 9.23 -21.90 10.48
CA LYS A 42 9.30 -21.68 9.03
C LYS A 42 8.03 -21.06 8.48
N GLU A 43 6.87 -21.59 8.85
CA GLU A 43 5.58 -21.05 8.44
C GLU A 43 5.40 -19.61 8.93
N LEU A 44 5.82 -19.32 10.17
CA LEU A 44 5.76 -17.98 10.73
C LEU A 44 6.66 -17.02 9.94
N ALA A 45 7.88 -17.42 9.61
CA ALA A 45 8.81 -16.62 8.83
C ALA A 45 8.24 -16.33 7.42
N ASP A 46 7.68 -17.35 6.77
CA ASP A 46 7.04 -17.22 5.46
C ASP A 46 5.85 -16.26 5.53
N CYS A 47 5.02 -16.40 6.56
CA CYS A 47 3.87 -15.52 6.77
C CYS A 47 4.29 -14.06 6.97
N ARG A 48 5.33 -13.81 7.74
CA ARG A 48 5.88 -12.46 7.96
C ARG A 48 6.42 -11.87 6.66
N THR A 49 7.11 -12.67 5.86
CA THR A 49 7.63 -12.24 4.55
C THR A 49 6.49 -11.86 3.61
N GLN A 50 5.44 -12.68 3.56
CA GLN A 50 4.27 -12.40 2.74
C GLN A 50 3.55 -11.13 3.19
N ALA A 51 3.39 -10.93 4.50
CA ALA A 51 2.77 -9.73 5.05
C ALA A 51 3.57 -8.47 4.69
N ALA A 52 4.90 -8.52 4.79
CA ALA A 52 5.77 -7.41 4.41
C ALA A 52 5.68 -7.11 2.92
N ASN A 53 5.62 -8.14 2.07
CA ASN A 53 5.47 -7.97 0.62
C ASN A 53 4.11 -7.35 0.27
N ILE A 54 3.03 -7.78 0.91
CA ILE A 54 1.69 -7.21 0.71
C ILE A 54 1.70 -5.73 1.11
N GLU A 55 2.27 -5.39 2.24
CA GLU A 55 2.38 -4.01 2.69
C GLU A 55 3.17 -3.14 1.69
N THR A 56 4.29 -3.65 1.18
CA THR A 56 5.10 -2.98 0.17
C THR A 56 4.33 -2.78 -1.13
N VAL A 57 3.63 -3.82 -1.61
CA VAL A 57 2.80 -3.75 -2.82
C VAL A 57 1.67 -2.74 -2.64
N VAL A 58 1.01 -2.74 -1.49
CA VAL A 58 -0.04 -1.76 -1.19
C VAL A 58 0.51 -0.35 -1.20
N LYS A 59 1.70 -0.12 -0.65
CA LYS A 59 2.35 1.19 -0.66
C LYS A 59 2.72 1.64 -2.07
N THR A 60 3.26 0.74 -2.90
CA THR A 60 3.68 1.06 -4.27
C THR A 60 2.52 1.24 -5.24
N ASN A 61 1.40 0.53 -5.02
CA ASN A 61 0.22 0.65 -5.86
C ASN A 61 -0.70 1.81 -5.46
N ARG A 62 -0.48 2.41 -4.30
CA ARG A 62 -1.15 3.65 -3.91
C ARG A 62 -0.38 4.84 -4.47
N ILE A 63 -0.48 5.06 -5.76
CA ILE A 63 -0.19 6.39 -6.29
C ILE A 63 -1.42 7.23 -5.91
N PRO A 64 -1.29 8.18 -4.97
CA PRO A 64 -2.44 8.99 -4.60
C PRO A 64 -2.80 9.85 -5.80
N GLU A 65 -3.94 9.55 -6.36
CA GLU A 65 -4.51 10.29 -7.47
C GLU A 65 -5.81 10.90 -6.99
N SER A 66 -5.96 12.20 -7.23
CA SER A 66 -7.17 12.91 -6.88
C SER A 66 -7.73 13.60 -8.11
N ILE A 67 -9.03 13.45 -8.33
CA ILE A 67 -9.72 14.00 -9.49
C ILE A 67 -10.62 15.13 -9.03
N ILE A 68 -10.44 16.31 -9.63
CA ILE A 68 -11.26 17.48 -9.36
C ILE A 68 -12.09 17.78 -10.63
N THR A 69 -13.42 17.74 -10.52
CA THR A 69 -14.33 18.00 -11.63
C THR A 69 -14.70 19.48 -11.70
N PHE A 70 -15.00 19.95 -12.90
CA PHE A 70 -15.36 21.34 -13.17
C PHE A 70 -16.68 21.42 -13.93
N ARG A 71 -17.39 22.53 -13.76
CA ARG A 71 -18.57 22.82 -14.52
C ARG A 71 -18.20 23.25 -15.94
N GLN A 72 -19.14 23.11 -16.87
CA GLN A 72 -18.96 23.49 -18.26
C GLN A 72 -18.45 24.93 -18.40
N GLY A 73 -17.36 25.12 -19.12
CA GLY A 73 -16.77 26.43 -19.39
C GLY A 73 -16.16 27.12 -18.18
N LYS A 74 -16.05 26.42 -17.04
CA LYS A 74 -15.54 27.00 -15.80
C LYS A 74 -14.20 26.39 -15.40
N SER A 75 -13.36 27.23 -14.79
CA SER A 75 -12.08 26.81 -14.22
C SER A 75 -12.02 27.07 -12.71
N VAL A 76 -13.15 27.36 -12.09
CA VAL A 76 -13.25 27.58 -10.64
C VAL A 76 -13.54 26.26 -9.95
N VAL A 77 -12.78 25.94 -8.92
CA VAL A 77 -13.01 24.74 -8.12
C VAL A 77 -14.21 24.96 -7.21
N ASP A 78 -15.27 24.16 -7.39
CA ASP A 78 -16.45 24.24 -6.55
C ASP A 78 -16.12 23.80 -5.12
N ALA A 79 -16.88 24.34 -4.15
CA ALA A 79 -16.74 23.96 -2.75
C ALA A 79 -16.90 22.45 -2.55
N SER A 80 -17.73 21.77 -3.35
CA SER A 80 -17.93 20.33 -3.31
C SER A 80 -16.67 19.54 -3.68
N GLN A 81 -15.76 20.15 -4.44
CA GLN A 81 -14.50 19.53 -4.87
C GLN A 81 -13.30 19.85 -3.97
N LEU A 82 -13.45 20.79 -3.05
CA LEU A 82 -12.37 21.16 -2.12
C LEU A 82 -11.83 19.97 -1.30
N PRO A 83 -12.65 19.02 -0.82
CA PRO A 83 -12.11 17.85 -0.13
C PRO A 83 -11.12 17.05 -0.96
N ASN A 84 -11.28 17.01 -2.27
CA ASN A 84 -10.34 16.30 -3.16
C ASN A 84 -8.99 17.02 -3.24
N VAL A 85 -8.98 18.34 -3.22
CA VAL A 85 -7.76 19.15 -3.15
C VAL A 85 -7.11 19.01 -1.77
N GLU A 86 -7.92 19.00 -0.73
CA GLU A 86 -7.44 18.83 0.65
C GLU A 86 -6.72 17.50 0.85
N ARG A 87 -7.21 16.42 0.25
CA ARG A 87 -6.53 15.12 0.29
C ARG A 87 -5.11 15.20 -0.24
N VAL A 88 -4.92 15.90 -1.35
CA VAL A 88 -3.59 16.12 -1.93
C VAL A 88 -2.72 16.90 -0.96
N ALA A 89 -3.26 17.97 -0.38
CA ALA A 89 -2.54 18.82 0.57
C ALA A 89 -2.12 18.06 1.82
N ILE A 90 -3.01 17.24 2.39
CA ILE A 90 -2.73 16.44 3.57
C ILE A 90 -1.58 15.45 3.27
N TYR A 91 -1.65 14.77 2.13
CA TYR A 91 -0.61 13.84 1.73
C TYR A 91 0.74 14.54 1.56
N MET A 92 0.75 15.70 0.88
CA MET A 92 1.96 16.48 0.65
C MET A 92 2.60 16.98 1.94
N LYS A 93 1.79 17.30 2.95
CA LYS A 93 2.29 17.70 4.27
C LYS A 93 2.90 16.55 5.04
N LYS A 94 2.35 15.35 4.90
CA LYS A 94 2.88 14.14 5.54
C LYS A 94 4.14 13.61 4.85
N HIS A 95 4.31 13.91 3.58
CA HIS A 95 5.43 13.44 2.75
C HIS A 95 6.18 14.64 2.16
N PRO A 96 7.10 15.25 2.90
CA PRO A 96 7.79 16.48 2.45
C PRO A 96 8.56 16.33 1.14
N GLU A 97 8.91 15.12 0.77
CA GLU A 97 9.67 14.82 -0.46
C GLU A 97 8.79 14.62 -1.68
N ALA A 98 7.48 14.45 -1.48
CA ALA A 98 6.55 14.19 -2.57
C ALA A 98 6.33 15.45 -3.42
N LYS A 99 6.12 15.22 -4.72
CA LYS A 99 5.76 16.26 -5.69
C LYS A 99 4.42 15.89 -6.30
N VAL A 100 3.65 16.89 -6.73
CA VAL A 100 2.36 16.66 -7.39
C VAL A 100 2.41 17.24 -8.80
N VAL A 101 1.91 16.47 -9.76
CA VAL A 101 1.70 16.92 -11.13
C VAL A 101 0.19 17.03 -11.33
N ILE A 102 -0.27 18.22 -11.70
CA ILE A 102 -1.68 18.51 -11.95
C ILE A 102 -1.88 18.65 -13.45
N LYS A 103 -2.70 17.76 -14.02
CA LYS A 103 -3.04 17.78 -15.44
C LYS A 103 -4.49 18.20 -15.59
N GLY A 104 -4.71 19.35 -16.23
CA GLY A 104 -6.04 19.87 -16.50
C GLY A 104 -6.54 19.44 -17.87
N TYR A 105 -7.81 19.15 -17.96
CA TYR A 105 -8.47 18.69 -19.18
C TYR A 105 -9.76 19.45 -19.41
N ALA A 106 -10.18 19.52 -20.67
CA ALA A 106 -11.47 20.07 -21.06
C ALA A 106 -12.26 19.04 -21.85
N SER A 107 -13.59 19.16 -21.87
CA SER A 107 -14.44 18.36 -22.73
C SER A 107 -14.36 18.90 -24.17
N PRO A 108 -14.68 18.06 -25.21
CA PRO A 108 -14.49 18.45 -26.62
C PRO A 108 -15.53 19.42 -27.16
N GLU A 109 -16.13 20.22 -26.32
CA GLU A 109 -17.15 21.19 -26.71
C GLU A 109 -16.51 22.53 -27.09
N GLY A 110 -16.95 23.11 -28.20
CA GLY A 110 -16.54 24.44 -28.59
C GLY A 110 -15.17 24.53 -29.27
N ASN A 111 -14.53 25.67 -29.12
CA ASN A 111 -13.29 26.02 -29.80
C ASN A 111 -12.07 25.33 -29.14
N LEU A 112 -11.20 24.72 -29.96
CA LEU A 112 -9.99 24.03 -29.48
C LEU A 112 -9.07 24.97 -28.70
N ALA A 113 -8.81 26.17 -29.20
CA ALA A 113 -7.93 27.14 -28.52
C ALA A 113 -8.50 27.55 -27.14
N PHE A 114 -9.81 27.74 -27.06
CA PHE A 114 -10.48 28.02 -25.79
C PHE A 114 -10.34 26.85 -24.81
N ASN A 115 -10.54 25.63 -25.31
CA ASN A 115 -10.43 24.40 -24.47
C ASN A 115 -9.03 24.18 -23.97
N GLU A 116 -8.02 24.48 -24.75
CA GLU A 116 -6.61 24.42 -24.31
C GLU A 116 -6.33 25.39 -23.18
N LYS A 117 -6.82 26.63 -23.30
CA LYS A 117 -6.69 27.63 -22.25
C LYS A 117 -7.46 27.23 -21.00
N LEU A 118 -8.65 26.67 -21.18
CA LEU A 118 -9.50 26.22 -20.07
C LEU A 118 -8.85 25.06 -19.32
N ALA A 119 -8.26 24.10 -20.03
CA ALA A 119 -7.55 22.99 -19.44
C ALA A 119 -6.38 23.47 -18.57
N LYS A 120 -5.60 24.41 -19.09
CA LYS A 120 -4.49 25.03 -18.35
C LYS A 120 -5.00 25.81 -17.13
N ALA A 121 -6.07 26.59 -17.30
CA ALA A 121 -6.69 27.37 -16.21
C ALA A 121 -7.19 26.44 -15.08
N ARG A 122 -7.75 25.30 -15.44
CA ARG A 122 -8.21 24.29 -14.46
C ARG A 122 -7.05 23.73 -13.63
N ALA A 123 -5.94 23.39 -14.27
CA ALA A 123 -4.74 22.94 -13.57
C ALA A 123 -4.18 24.04 -12.67
N GLN A 124 -4.11 25.25 -13.15
CA GLN A 124 -3.62 26.40 -12.38
C GLN A 124 -4.52 26.74 -11.19
N ALA A 125 -5.84 26.57 -11.35
CA ALA A 125 -6.80 26.82 -10.27
C ALA A 125 -6.52 25.89 -9.07
N VAL A 126 -6.29 24.61 -9.33
CA VAL A 126 -5.96 23.63 -8.29
C VAL A 126 -4.61 23.97 -7.64
N LYS A 127 -3.60 24.27 -8.44
CA LYS A 127 -2.30 24.68 -7.95
C LYS A 127 -2.40 25.91 -7.03
N SER A 128 -3.16 26.93 -7.45
CA SER A 128 -3.35 28.15 -6.66
C SER A 128 -3.95 27.85 -5.29
N ILE A 129 -4.92 26.94 -5.21
CA ILE A 129 -5.51 26.55 -3.93
C ILE A 129 -4.50 25.87 -3.04
N LEU A 130 -3.72 24.94 -3.59
CA LEU A 130 -2.66 24.24 -2.84
C LEU A 130 -1.63 25.20 -2.29
N VAL A 131 -1.21 26.18 -3.08
CA VAL A 131 -0.21 27.19 -2.66
C VAL A 131 -0.79 28.18 -1.65
N LYS A 132 -1.95 28.75 -1.95
CA LYS A 132 -2.52 29.84 -1.16
C LYS A 132 -3.26 29.37 0.09
N LYS A 133 -4.10 28.35 -0.03
CA LYS A 133 -4.92 27.89 1.09
C LYS A 133 -4.19 26.91 1.97
N TYR A 134 -3.47 25.95 1.38
CA TYR A 134 -2.79 24.88 2.11
C TYR A 134 -1.30 25.12 2.30
N LYS A 135 -0.79 26.17 1.69
CA LYS A 135 0.61 26.62 1.83
C LYS A 135 1.65 25.57 1.43
N ILE A 136 1.34 24.81 0.40
CA ILE A 136 2.28 23.88 -0.22
C ILE A 136 3.26 24.71 -1.07
N ASN A 137 4.54 24.37 -1.03
CA ASN A 137 5.55 25.07 -1.78
C ASN A 137 5.33 24.93 -3.29
N ASP A 138 5.35 26.05 -4.01
CA ASP A 138 5.17 26.11 -5.46
C ASP A 138 6.10 25.18 -6.23
N THR A 139 7.35 25.04 -5.78
CA THR A 139 8.36 24.18 -6.42
C THR A 139 8.00 22.68 -6.39
N ARG A 140 7.08 22.30 -5.52
CA ARG A 140 6.60 20.92 -5.40
C ARG A 140 5.40 20.61 -6.29
N ILE A 141 4.86 21.62 -6.97
CA ILE A 141 3.63 21.51 -7.75
C ILE A 141 3.90 21.89 -9.19
N THR A 142 3.57 20.98 -10.11
CA THR A 142 3.60 21.23 -11.55
C THR A 142 2.18 21.22 -12.08
N ALA A 143 1.76 22.27 -12.78
CA ALA A 143 0.44 22.37 -13.38
C ALA A 143 0.57 22.44 -14.89
N GLU A 144 -0.11 21.52 -15.58
CA GLU A 144 -0.06 21.38 -17.04
C GLU A 144 -1.47 21.29 -17.63
N GLY A 145 -1.72 22.02 -18.70
CA GLY A 145 -2.93 21.86 -19.50
C GLY A 145 -2.70 20.80 -20.56
N GLN A 146 -3.57 19.79 -20.62
CA GLN A 146 -3.48 18.69 -21.59
C GLN A 146 -4.46 18.83 -22.75
N GLY A 147 -5.27 19.88 -22.76
CA GLY A 147 -6.26 20.09 -23.80
C GLY A 147 -7.53 19.26 -23.59
N ILE A 148 -8.00 18.62 -24.65
CA ILE A 148 -9.22 17.80 -24.60
C ILE A 148 -8.90 16.45 -24.01
N GLY A 149 -9.65 16.03 -22.99
CA GLY A 149 -9.52 14.72 -22.37
C GLY A 149 -10.35 13.65 -23.07
N ASP A 150 -9.85 12.45 -23.03
CA ASP A 150 -10.51 11.27 -23.62
C ASP A 150 -10.52 10.08 -22.63
N MET A 151 -10.27 10.35 -21.34
CA MET A 151 -10.11 9.32 -20.32
C MET A 151 -11.41 8.64 -19.92
N PHE A 152 -12.53 9.33 -20.07
CA PHE A 152 -13.82 8.83 -19.65
C PHE A 152 -14.75 8.64 -20.85
N SER A 153 -15.70 7.70 -20.71
CA SER A 153 -16.66 7.38 -21.76
C SER A 153 -17.60 8.53 -22.10
N GLU A 154 -17.93 9.35 -21.10
CA GLU A 154 -18.79 10.52 -21.30
C GLU A 154 -17.91 11.77 -21.44
N PRO A 155 -18.09 12.56 -22.51
CA PRO A 155 -17.29 13.77 -22.71
C PRO A 155 -17.32 14.75 -21.54
N ASP A 156 -18.47 14.89 -20.89
CA ASP A 156 -18.65 15.81 -19.76
C ASP A 156 -17.77 15.45 -18.56
N TRP A 157 -17.42 14.18 -18.41
CA TRP A 157 -16.57 13.70 -17.31
C TRP A 157 -15.12 14.09 -17.50
N ASN A 158 -14.73 14.55 -18.68
CA ASN A 158 -13.37 15.00 -18.97
C ASN A 158 -13.09 16.44 -18.55
N ARG A 159 -14.07 17.13 -17.93
CA ARG A 159 -13.86 18.46 -17.34
C ARG A 159 -13.20 18.34 -15.98
N VAL A 160 -11.92 17.95 -15.98
CA VAL A 160 -11.25 17.57 -14.74
C VAL A 160 -9.82 18.11 -14.67
N SER A 161 -9.31 18.18 -13.45
CA SER A 161 -7.88 18.25 -13.16
C SER A 161 -7.52 17.01 -12.38
N ILE A 162 -6.52 16.30 -12.85
CA ILE A 162 -6.01 15.08 -12.22
C ILE A 162 -4.73 15.40 -11.50
N CYS A 163 -4.71 15.22 -10.19
CA CYS A 163 -3.53 15.41 -9.35
C CYS A 163 -2.88 14.05 -9.12
N THR A 164 -1.70 13.84 -9.68
CA THR A 164 -0.92 12.62 -9.46
C THR A 164 0.26 12.99 -8.56
N ILE A 165 0.38 12.29 -7.43
CA ILE A 165 1.47 12.53 -6.49
C ILE A 165 2.61 11.57 -6.79
N GLU A 166 3.80 12.15 -7.02
CA GLU A 166 5.02 11.40 -7.22
C GLU A 166 5.81 11.40 -5.91
N GLU A 167 6.17 10.22 -5.43
CA GLU A 167 7.03 10.11 -4.28
C GLU A 167 8.45 10.48 -4.68
N GLY A 168 9.07 11.37 -3.92
CA GLY A 168 10.48 11.73 -4.10
C GLY A 168 11.37 10.51 -3.88
N LYS A 169 12.35 10.32 -4.75
CA LYS A 169 13.38 9.30 -4.56
C LYS A 169 14.38 9.73 -3.50
#